data_7850e756ecb0b13228cf441a948c6e00
#
_entry.id   7850e756ecb0b13228cf441a948c6e00
#
_cell.length_a   1.000
_cell.length_b   1.000
_cell.length_c   1.000
_cell.angle_alpha   90.00
_cell.angle_beta   90.00
_cell.angle_gamma   90.00
#
_symmetry.space_group_name_H-M   'P 1'
#
loop_
_entity.id
_entity.type
_entity.pdbx_description
1 polymer ?
#
loop_
_entity_poly.entity_id
_entity_poly.type
_entity_poly.pdbx_seq_one_letter_code
_entity_poly.pdbx_strand_id
1 'polypeptide(L)'
;MPVPERFRPVVERARPLAERFAAGDRRLYLVGGAVRDLLLGRDILAGDPDDWDLDFTTDASPTEIKRLVEGWATAVWTQGERFGTIGAQREHDGEKTRVEITTHRAEAYTPDSRKPEVQFSDSIEADLSRRDFTVNAMALELTAEEPTLVDPYGGTADLAAGVLRTPLDPHES
;
A
#
# COMPACT_ATOMS: atom_id res chain seq x y z
N MET A 1 -16.58 0.40 -4.11
CA MET A 1 -16.70 0.82 -5.53
C MET A 1 -15.95 -0.18 -6.40
N PRO A 2 -16.58 -0.72 -7.43
CA PRO A 2 -15.88 -1.63 -8.32
C PRO A 2 -14.75 -0.90 -9.03
N VAL A 3 -13.65 -1.62 -9.24
CA VAL A 3 -12.45 -1.04 -9.86
C VAL A 3 -12.47 -1.24 -11.37
N PRO A 4 -11.84 -0.32 -12.14
CA PRO A 4 -11.74 -0.49 -13.58
C PRO A 4 -11.01 -1.78 -13.99
N GLU A 5 -11.36 -2.29 -15.16
CA GLU A 5 -10.77 -3.50 -15.73
C GLU A 5 -9.24 -3.43 -15.83
N ARG A 6 -8.70 -2.24 -16.05
CA ARG A 6 -7.25 -2.02 -16.14
C ARG A 6 -6.48 -2.35 -14.85
N PHE A 7 -7.18 -2.50 -13.72
CA PHE A 7 -6.57 -2.91 -12.45
C PHE A 7 -6.35 -4.42 -12.38
N ARG A 8 -6.99 -5.19 -13.26
CA ARG A 8 -6.96 -6.65 -13.20
C ARG A 8 -5.55 -7.25 -13.18
N PRO A 9 -4.59 -6.81 -14.02
CA PRO A 9 -3.26 -7.43 -14.02
C PRO A 9 -2.56 -7.35 -12.67
N VAL A 10 -2.65 -6.18 -11.99
CA VAL A 10 -2.01 -6.03 -10.68
C VAL A 10 -2.78 -6.79 -9.60
N VAL A 11 -4.10 -6.81 -9.67
CA VAL A 11 -4.94 -7.58 -8.73
C VAL A 11 -4.58 -9.07 -8.84
N GLU A 12 -4.46 -9.59 -10.03
CA GLU A 12 -4.11 -10.99 -10.23
C GLU A 12 -2.69 -11.32 -9.79
N ARG A 13 -1.75 -10.39 -10.04
CA ARG A 13 -0.36 -10.56 -9.59
C ARG A 13 -0.28 -10.62 -8.07
N ALA A 14 -1.07 -9.81 -7.38
CA ALA A 14 -1.09 -9.73 -5.92
C ALA A 14 -2.00 -10.78 -5.26
N ARG A 15 -2.85 -11.47 -6.02
CA ARG A 15 -3.87 -12.37 -5.47
C ARG A 15 -3.30 -13.42 -4.51
N PRO A 16 -2.23 -14.17 -4.86
CA PRO A 16 -1.68 -15.17 -3.93
C PRO A 16 -1.24 -14.56 -2.60
N LEU A 17 -0.65 -13.36 -2.65
CA LEU A 17 -0.23 -12.64 -1.45
C LEU A 17 -1.45 -12.20 -0.64
N ALA A 18 -2.46 -11.61 -1.30
CA ALA A 18 -3.68 -11.14 -0.64
C ALA A 18 -4.43 -12.30 0.03
N GLU A 19 -4.48 -13.47 -0.60
CA GLU A 19 -5.11 -14.66 -0.02
C GLU A 19 -4.44 -15.10 1.27
N ARG A 20 -3.11 -14.98 1.35
CA ARG A 20 -2.37 -15.31 2.57
C ARG A 20 -2.70 -14.35 3.70
N PHE A 21 -2.82 -13.05 3.41
CA PHE A 21 -3.20 -12.05 4.41
C PHE A 21 -4.64 -12.26 4.88
N ALA A 22 -5.57 -12.50 3.96
CA ALA A 22 -6.95 -12.77 4.29
C ALA A 22 -7.10 -14.03 5.15
N ALA A 23 -6.35 -15.10 4.84
CA ALA A 23 -6.35 -16.32 5.63
C ALA A 23 -5.83 -16.10 7.05
N GLY A 24 -4.95 -15.11 7.24
CA GLY A 24 -4.45 -14.70 8.55
C GLY A 24 -5.31 -13.66 9.25
N ASP A 25 -6.48 -13.36 8.71
CA ASP A 25 -7.42 -12.35 9.21
C ASP A 25 -6.78 -10.95 9.23
N ARG A 26 -5.99 -10.65 8.20
CA ARG A 26 -5.36 -9.34 8.00
C ARG A 26 -5.76 -8.76 6.66
N ARG A 27 -5.78 -7.43 6.58
CA ARG A 27 -6.12 -6.70 5.36
C ARG A 27 -4.86 -6.30 4.63
N LEU A 28 -4.93 -6.26 3.30
CA LEU A 28 -3.82 -5.83 2.45
C LEU A 28 -4.33 -4.84 1.42
N TYR A 29 -3.65 -3.71 1.32
CA TYR A 29 -4.01 -2.62 0.40
C TYR A 29 -2.81 -2.25 -0.45
N LEU A 30 -3.01 -2.11 -1.76
CA LEU A 30 -2.06 -1.43 -2.64
C LEU A 30 -2.26 0.07 -2.44
N VAL A 31 -1.18 0.84 -2.28
CA VAL A 31 -1.27 2.27 -1.94
C VAL A 31 -0.33 3.12 -2.77
N GLY A 32 -0.51 4.42 -2.70
CA GLY A 32 0.41 5.42 -3.21
C GLY A 32 0.37 5.61 -4.71
N GLY A 33 1.53 5.89 -5.29
CA GLY A 33 1.66 6.22 -6.71
C GLY A 33 1.19 5.13 -7.64
N ALA A 34 1.23 3.85 -7.22
CA ALA A 34 0.74 2.75 -8.04
C ALA A 34 -0.77 2.86 -8.31
N VAL A 35 -1.56 3.20 -7.30
CA VAL A 35 -3.02 3.39 -7.46
C VAL A 35 -3.30 4.57 -8.37
N ARG A 36 -2.62 5.70 -8.13
CA ARG A 36 -2.73 6.87 -8.99
C ARG A 36 -2.42 6.53 -10.45
N ASP A 37 -1.31 5.84 -10.68
CA ASP A 37 -0.86 5.50 -12.03
C ASP A 37 -1.82 4.55 -12.73
N LEU A 38 -2.40 3.59 -12.00
CA LEU A 38 -3.44 2.70 -12.54
C LEU A 38 -4.68 3.50 -12.96
N LEU A 39 -5.10 4.48 -12.15
CA LEU A 39 -6.22 5.35 -12.51
C LEU A 39 -5.94 6.18 -13.75
N LEU A 40 -4.68 6.54 -13.98
CA LEU A 40 -4.25 7.26 -15.18
C LEU A 40 -4.09 6.34 -16.40
N GLY A 41 -4.33 5.03 -16.24
CA GLY A 41 -4.21 4.08 -17.34
C GLY A 41 -2.79 3.63 -17.64
N ARG A 42 -1.86 3.86 -16.73
CA ARG A 42 -0.46 3.43 -16.89
C ARG A 42 -0.29 1.96 -16.54
N ASP A 43 0.63 1.29 -17.25
CA ASP A 43 0.99 -0.09 -16.94
C ASP A 43 2.11 -0.10 -15.89
N ILE A 44 1.74 -0.34 -14.63
CA ILE A 44 2.69 -0.34 -13.52
C ILE A 44 3.51 -1.63 -13.43
N LEU A 45 3.20 -2.64 -14.23
CA LEU A 45 3.93 -3.89 -14.30
C LEU A 45 4.84 -3.97 -15.55
N ALA A 46 5.02 -2.84 -16.25
CA ALA A 46 5.90 -2.76 -17.40
C ALA A 46 7.37 -2.65 -16.95
N GLY A 47 8.28 -3.13 -17.80
CA GLY A 47 9.72 -3.00 -17.57
C GLY A 47 10.26 -3.99 -16.55
N ASP A 48 11.40 -3.63 -15.94
CA ASP A 48 12.09 -4.47 -14.97
C ASP A 48 11.33 -4.49 -13.65
N PRO A 49 10.97 -5.69 -13.11
CA PRO A 49 10.31 -5.77 -11.80
C PRO A 49 11.05 -5.10 -10.66
N ASP A 50 12.38 -4.96 -10.73
CA ASP A 50 13.15 -4.26 -9.71
C ASP A 50 12.86 -2.75 -9.68
N ASP A 51 12.31 -2.21 -10.77
CA ASP A 51 11.93 -0.80 -10.88
C ASP A 51 10.45 -0.55 -10.53
N TRP A 52 9.70 -1.60 -10.22
CA TRP A 52 8.29 -1.46 -9.86
C TRP A 52 8.15 -0.86 -8.46
N ASP A 53 7.20 0.05 -8.34
CA ASP A 53 6.86 0.71 -7.08
C ASP A 53 5.57 0.12 -6.53
N LEU A 54 5.62 -1.14 -6.12
CA LEU A 54 4.49 -1.86 -5.55
C LEU A 54 4.54 -1.77 -4.03
N ASP A 55 3.89 -0.76 -3.49
CA ASP A 55 3.79 -0.53 -2.05
C ASP A 55 2.45 -0.99 -1.54
N PHE A 56 2.49 -1.79 -0.48
CA PHE A 56 1.29 -2.26 0.20
C PHE A 56 1.31 -1.79 1.64
N THR A 57 0.12 -1.61 2.21
CA THR A 57 -0.03 -1.36 3.64
C THR A 57 -1.02 -2.37 4.24
N THR A 58 -0.86 -2.67 5.51
CA THR A 58 -1.60 -3.73 6.19
C THR A 58 -1.78 -3.39 7.67
N ASP A 59 -2.80 -3.97 8.29
CA ASP A 59 -2.97 -3.94 9.74
C ASP A 59 -2.12 -4.99 10.48
N ALA A 60 -1.42 -5.86 9.74
CA ALA A 60 -0.50 -6.82 10.33
C ALA A 60 0.75 -6.12 10.89
N SER A 61 1.27 -6.61 12.02
CA SER A 61 2.55 -6.15 12.55
C SER A 61 3.71 -6.59 11.66
N PRO A 62 4.91 -6.00 11.78
CA PRO A 62 6.07 -6.46 11.01
C PRO A 62 6.37 -7.95 11.20
N THR A 63 6.24 -8.46 12.41
CA THR A 63 6.43 -9.90 12.70
C THR A 63 5.39 -10.74 11.97
N GLU A 64 4.14 -10.29 11.97
CA GLU A 64 3.07 -10.97 11.25
C GLU A 64 3.28 -10.91 9.73
N ILE A 65 3.73 -9.77 9.21
CA ILE A 65 4.05 -9.62 7.78
C ILE A 65 5.10 -10.67 7.37
N LYS A 66 6.18 -10.78 8.15
CA LYS A 66 7.24 -11.77 7.86
C LYS A 66 6.67 -13.18 7.80
N ARG A 67 5.78 -13.51 8.74
CA ARG A 67 5.14 -14.83 8.77
C ARG A 67 4.22 -15.06 7.57
N LEU A 68 3.45 -14.03 7.20
CA LEU A 68 2.48 -14.13 6.11
C LEU A 68 3.15 -14.24 4.73
N VAL A 69 4.30 -13.59 4.54
CA VAL A 69 5.03 -13.69 3.26
C VAL A 69 5.88 -14.96 3.15
N GLU A 70 6.16 -15.60 4.28
CA GLU A 70 6.86 -16.89 4.30
C GLU A 70 6.04 -17.90 3.51
N GLY A 71 6.66 -18.61 2.58
CA GLY A 71 5.95 -19.53 1.70
C GLY A 71 5.47 -18.91 0.39
N TRP A 72 5.27 -17.60 0.35
CA TRP A 72 5.04 -16.88 -0.91
C TRP A 72 6.36 -16.35 -1.47
N ALA A 73 7.15 -15.71 -0.62
CA ALA A 73 8.38 -15.02 -1.04
C ALA A 73 9.55 -16.00 -1.21
N THR A 74 10.36 -15.76 -2.24
CA THR A 74 11.65 -16.43 -2.40
C THR A 74 12.79 -15.67 -1.70
N ALA A 75 12.57 -14.37 -1.41
CA ALA A 75 13.52 -13.55 -0.64
C ALA A 75 12.74 -12.51 0.17
N VAL A 76 13.27 -12.18 1.36
CA VAL A 76 12.65 -11.21 2.28
C VAL A 76 13.75 -10.29 2.81
N TRP A 77 13.46 -8.98 2.86
CA TRP A 77 14.37 -7.97 3.40
C TRP A 77 13.75 -7.31 4.62
N THR A 78 14.54 -7.18 5.68
CA THR A 78 14.07 -6.66 6.97
C THR A 78 14.74 -5.35 7.36
N GLN A 79 15.44 -4.68 6.45
CA GLN A 79 16.16 -3.43 6.73
C GLN A 79 15.25 -2.32 7.22
N GLY A 80 14.00 -2.27 6.74
CA GLY A 80 13.00 -1.28 7.15
C GLY A 80 12.09 -1.74 8.28
N GLU A 81 12.36 -2.87 8.91
CA GLU A 81 11.45 -3.48 9.90
C GLU A 81 11.15 -2.55 11.07
N ARG A 82 12.13 -1.81 11.55
CA ARG A 82 11.93 -0.85 12.66
C ARG A 82 10.96 0.27 12.29
N PHE A 83 10.78 0.53 10.99
CA PHE A 83 9.82 1.50 10.46
C PHE A 83 8.52 0.84 10.02
N GLY A 84 8.40 -0.47 10.24
CA GLY A 84 7.22 -1.24 9.89
C GLY A 84 7.21 -1.80 8.48
N THR A 85 8.30 -1.70 7.72
CA THR A 85 8.37 -2.13 6.32
C THR A 85 9.12 -3.44 6.17
N ILE A 86 8.52 -4.39 5.47
CA ILE A 86 9.13 -5.65 5.07
C ILE A 86 9.14 -5.69 3.54
N GLY A 87 10.33 -5.86 2.97
CA GLY A 87 10.47 -6.08 1.54
C GLY A 87 10.39 -7.57 1.22
N ALA A 88 9.75 -7.93 0.12
CA ALA A 88 9.64 -9.32 -0.29
C ALA A 88 9.68 -9.43 -1.80
N GLN A 89 10.21 -10.54 -2.28
CA GLN A 89 10.29 -10.84 -3.70
C GLN A 89 9.91 -12.29 -3.91
N ARG A 90 9.13 -12.55 -4.95
CA ARG A 90 8.79 -13.90 -5.39
C ARG A 90 9.28 -14.10 -6.82
N GLU A 91 9.97 -15.19 -7.05
CA GLU A 91 10.28 -15.68 -8.39
C GLU A 91 9.58 -17.02 -8.59
N HIS A 92 8.73 -17.10 -9.61
CA HIS A 92 7.95 -18.27 -9.92
C HIS A 92 7.70 -18.32 -11.43
N ASP A 93 8.01 -19.43 -12.06
CA ASP A 93 7.83 -19.67 -13.50
C ASP A 93 8.39 -18.55 -14.38
N GLY A 94 9.56 -18.00 -14.00
CA GLY A 94 10.20 -16.93 -14.74
C GLY A 94 9.65 -15.55 -14.46
N GLU A 95 8.61 -15.43 -13.63
CA GLU A 95 8.07 -14.14 -13.21
C GLU A 95 8.65 -13.71 -11.87
N LYS A 96 9.08 -12.45 -11.81
CA LYS A 96 9.60 -11.84 -10.61
C LYS A 96 8.63 -10.75 -10.14
N THR A 97 8.26 -10.81 -8.87
CA THR A 97 7.39 -9.81 -8.25
C THR A 97 8.06 -9.29 -6.99
N ARG A 98 8.34 -8.00 -6.95
CA ARG A 98 8.96 -7.35 -5.80
C ARG A 98 7.99 -6.38 -5.18
N VAL A 99 7.83 -6.45 -3.85
CA VAL A 99 6.86 -5.65 -3.10
C VAL A 99 7.49 -5.12 -1.81
N GLU A 100 6.95 -4.01 -1.33
CA GLU A 100 7.20 -3.53 0.02
C GLU A 100 5.86 -3.50 0.76
N ILE A 101 5.83 -4.04 1.97
CA ILE A 101 4.62 -4.13 2.79
C ILE A 101 4.91 -3.43 4.11
N THR A 102 4.11 -2.42 4.42
CA THR A 102 4.29 -1.59 5.62
C THR A 102 3.06 -1.69 6.50
N THR A 103 3.27 -1.87 7.80
CA THR A 103 2.19 -1.76 8.79
C THR A 103 1.60 -0.35 8.74
N HIS A 104 0.26 -0.24 8.81
CA HIS A 104 -0.41 1.07 8.84
C HIS A 104 0.23 1.99 9.87
N ARG A 105 0.49 3.22 9.47
CA ARG A 105 1.09 4.24 10.32
C ARG A 105 0.08 5.31 10.64
N ALA A 106 0.10 5.78 11.88
CA ALA A 106 -0.54 7.02 12.27
C ALA A 106 0.55 8.02 12.56
N GLU A 107 0.37 9.27 12.14
CA GLU A 107 1.32 10.31 12.42
C GLU A 107 1.20 10.72 13.89
N ALA A 108 2.28 10.56 14.66
CA ALA A 108 2.36 11.08 16.01
C ALA A 108 3.46 12.13 16.05
N TYR A 109 3.04 13.34 16.30
CA TYR A 109 3.94 14.44 16.55
C TYR A 109 3.96 14.74 18.05
N THR A 110 5.10 14.46 18.70
CA THR A 110 5.33 14.92 20.05
C THR A 110 6.17 16.19 19.98
N PRO A 111 5.65 17.33 20.53
CA PRO A 111 6.36 18.62 20.41
C PRO A 111 7.79 18.62 20.98
N ASP A 112 8.07 17.71 21.90
CA ASP A 112 9.37 17.62 22.56
C ASP A 112 10.33 16.67 21.86
N SER A 113 9.92 16.00 20.81
CA SER A 113 10.77 15.04 20.09
C SER A 113 11.24 15.65 18.78
N ARG A 114 12.57 15.64 18.59
CA ARG A 114 13.19 16.08 17.34
C ARG A 114 13.13 15.01 16.25
N LYS A 115 12.74 13.79 16.60
CA LYS A 115 12.60 12.67 15.67
C LYS A 115 11.16 12.21 15.69
N PRO A 116 10.46 12.18 14.53
CA PRO A 116 9.15 11.60 14.50
C PRO A 116 9.25 10.12 14.87
N GLU A 117 8.54 9.73 15.91
CA GLU A 117 8.39 8.33 16.22
C GLU A 117 7.38 7.72 15.27
N VAL A 118 7.72 6.55 14.71
CA VAL A 118 6.77 5.80 13.91
C VAL A 118 5.75 5.20 14.87
N GLN A 119 4.49 5.61 14.71
CA GLN A 119 3.38 4.96 15.40
C GLN A 119 2.58 4.14 14.41
N PHE A 120 2.25 2.92 14.83
CA PHE A 120 1.45 2.02 14.01
C PHE A 120 -0.03 2.19 14.34
N SER A 121 -0.87 1.92 13.36
CA SER A 121 -2.32 2.00 13.47
C SER A 121 -2.92 0.74 12.84
N ASP A 122 -4.14 0.40 13.23
CA ASP A 122 -4.93 -0.62 12.56
C ASP A 122 -5.90 -0.02 11.52
N SER A 123 -5.83 1.30 11.31
CA SER A 123 -6.76 2.04 10.45
C SER A 123 -6.10 2.44 9.13
N ILE A 124 -6.71 2.03 8.00
CA ILE A 124 -6.27 2.48 6.67
C ILE A 124 -6.49 3.99 6.51
N GLU A 125 -7.55 4.55 7.06
CA GLU A 125 -7.83 5.97 6.98
C GLU A 125 -6.74 6.78 7.67
N ALA A 126 -6.26 6.34 8.83
CA ALA A 126 -5.16 7.00 9.53
C ALA A 126 -3.88 6.95 8.70
N ASP A 127 -3.58 5.83 8.08
CA ASP A 127 -2.40 5.70 7.20
C ASP A 127 -2.50 6.66 6.01
N LEU A 128 -3.67 6.72 5.36
CA LEU A 128 -3.87 7.58 4.19
C LEU A 128 -3.82 9.06 4.56
N SER A 129 -4.32 9.43 5.76
CA SER A 129 -4.40 10.82 6.19
C SER A 129 -3.04 11.51 6.31
N ARG A 130 -1.98 10.75 6.56
CA ARG A 130 -0.61 11.28 6.75
C ARG A 130 0.17 11.44 5.45
N ARG A 131 -0.40 11.06 4.31
CA ARG A 131 0.29 11.14 3.03
C ARG A 131 0.31 12.57 2.50
N ASP A 132 1.20 12.84 1.53
CA ASP A 132 1.45 14.20 1.05
C ASP A 132 0.24 14.81 0.34
N PHE A 133 -0.34 14.10 -0.63
CA PHE A 133 -1.45 14.61 -1.45
C PHE A 133 -2.57 13.58 -1.53
N THR A 134 -3.80 14.07 -1.73
CA THR A 134 -4.98 13.21 -1.88
C THR A 134 -4.84 12.22 -3.03
N VAL A 135 -4.17 12.62 -4.12
CA VAL A 135 -3.93 11.74 -5.28
C VAL A 135 -3.02 10.57 -4.95
N ASN A 136 -2.25 10.66 -3.86
CA ASN A 136 -1.41 9.59 -3.33
C ASN A 136 -1.99 8.96 -2.05
N ALA A 137 -3.17 9.40 -1.63
CA ALA A 137 -3.85 8.93 -0.42
C ALA A 137 -5.07 8.07 -0.77
N MET A 138 -4.89 7.20 -1.74
CA MET A 138 -5.89 6.23 -2.17
C MET A 138 -5.32 4.83 -1.99
N ALA A 139 -6.18 3.87 -1.70
CA ALA A 139 -5.79 2.49 -1.50
C ALA A 139 -6.72 1.56 -2.28
N LEU A 140 -6.15 0.45 -2.76
CA LEU A 140 -6.92 -0.62 -3.36
C LEU A 140 -6.92 -1.79 -2.37
N GLU A 141 -8.08 -2.10 -1.78
CA GLU A 141 -8.21 -3.24 -0.88
C GLU A 141 -8.25 -4.53 -1.68
N LEU A 142 -7.32 -5.44 -1.37
CA LEU A 142 -7.14 -6.69 -2.08
C LEU A 142 -7.68 -7.89 -1.31
N THR A 143 -7.97 -7.73 -0.02
CA THR A 143 -8.41 -8.82 0.87
C THR A 143 -9.92 -8.89 1.03
N ALA A 144 -10.66 -7.92 0.47
CA ALA A 144 -12.10 -7.99 0.39
C ALA A 144 -12.52 -9.02 -0.65
N GLU A 145 -13.78 -9.44 -0.61
CA GLU A 145 -14.33 -10.41 -1.57
C GLU A 145 -14.13 -9.95 -3.02
N GLU A 146 -14.26 -8.63 -3.26
CA GLU A 146 -13.91 -8.00 -4.52
C GLU A 146 -12.96 -6.84 -4.26
N PRO A 147 -11.96 -6.60 -5.14
CA PRO A 147 -11.08 -5.44 -4.99
C PRO A 147 -11.89 -4.15 -4.91
N THR A 148 -11.57 -3.30 -3.95
CA THR A 148 -12.34 -2.09 -3.66
C THR A 148 -11.40 -0.90 -3.53
N LEU A 149 -11.73 0.19 -4.24
CA LEU A 149 -10.99 1.44 -4.11
C LEU A 149 -11.44 2.19 -2.85
N VAL A 150 -10.48 2.55 -2.01
CA VAL A 150 -10.66 3.32 -0.79
C VAL A 150 -10.10 4.72 -1.02
N ASP A 151 -10.97 5.72 -1.03
CA ASP A 151 -10.61 7.10 -1.38
C ASP A 151 -11.31 8.07 -0.42
N PRO A 152 -10.88 8.11 0.87
CA PRO A 152 -11.58 8.91 1.87
C PRO A 152 -11.37 10.42 1.71
N TYR A 153 -10.37 10.86 0.97
CA TYR A 153 -10.00 12.27 0.85
C TYR A 153 -10.25 12.83 -0.55
N GLY A 154 -10.93 12.09 -1.41
CA GLY A 154 -11.32 12.59 -2.73
C GLY A 154 -10.19 12.66 -3.75
N GLY A 155 -9.18 11.79 -3.64
CA GLY A 155 -8.04 11.77 -4.56
C GLY A 155 -8.43 11.52 -6.00
N THR A 156 -9.46 10.70 -6.25
CA THR A 156 -9.95 10.43 -7.60
C THR A 156 -10.45 11.71 -8.28
N ALA A 157 -11.23 12.51 -7.55
CA ALA A 157 -11.74 13.78 -8.08
C ALA A 157 -10.61 14.78 -8.30
N ASP A 158 -9.66 14.87 -7.35
CA ASP A 158 -8.52 15.78 -7.47
C ASP A 158 -7.63 15.39 -8.63
N LEU A 159 -7.42 14.10 -8.86
CA LEU A 159 -6.64 13.60 -9.99
C LEU A 159 -7.30 13.98 -11.32
N ALA A 160 -8.59 13.82 -11.45
CA ALA A 160 -9.34 14.18 -12.64
C ALA A 160 -9.32 15.68 -12.90
N ALA A 161 -9.31 16.49 -11.84
CA ALA A 161 -9.29 17.95 -11.93
C ALA A 161 -7.87 18.54 -12.07
N GLY A 162 -6.82 17.71 -11.93
CA GLY A 162 -5.44 18.19 -11.94
C GLY A 162 -5.07 19.02 -10.71
N VAL A 163 -5.68 18.73 -9.56
CA VAL A 163 -5.50 19.49 -8.31
C VAL A 163 -4.58 18.71 -7.37
N LEU A 164 -3.61 19.41 -6.77
CA LEU A 164 -2.80 18.89 -5.67
C LEU A 164 -3.33 19.48 -4.36
N ARG A 165 -3.77 18.60 -3.48
CA ARG A 165 -4.37 18.96 -2.19
C ARG A 165 -3.88 18.00 -1.12
N THR A 166 -3.59 18.51 0.08
CA THR A 166 -3.25 17.64 1.21
C THR A 166 -4.51 16.96 1.76
N PRO A 167 -4.40 15.72 2.28
CA PRO A 167 -5.57 15.00 2.82
C PRO A 167 -6.25 15.71 3.98
N LEU A 168 -5.46 16.35 4.83
CA LEU A 168 -5.99 17.14 5.97
C LEU A 168 -5.79 18.62 5.70
N ASP A 169 -6.64 19.45 6.34
CA ASP A 169 -6.48 20.91 6.28
C ASP A 169 -5.08 21.27 6.82
N PRO A 170 -4.28 22.10 6.09
CA PRO A 170 -2.97 22.52 6.56
C PRO A 170 -2.97 23.16 7.95
N HIS A 171 -4.08 23.71 8.38
CA HIS A 171 -4.22 24.32 9.72
C HIS A 171 -4.49 23.29 10.82
N GLU A 172 -4.82 22.05 10.46
CA GLU A 172 -5.07 20.94 11.38
C GLU A 172 -3.91 19.97 11.48
N SER A 173 -2.93 20.10 10.61
CA SER A 173 -1.78 19.22 10.56
C SER A 173 -0.59 19.74 11.37
#